data_567ae58d831b5aed8b7910417c9f9d44
#
_entry.id   567ae58d831b5aed8b7910417c9f9d44
#
_cell.length_a   1.000
_cell.length_b   1.000
_cell.length_c   1.000
_cell.angle_alpha   90.00
_cell.angle_beta   90.00
_cell.angle_gamma   90.00
#
_symmetry.space_group_name_H-M   'P 1'
#
loop_
_entity.id
_entity.type
_entity.pdbx_description
1 polymer ?
#
loop_
_entity_poly.entity_id
_entity_poly.type
_entity_poly.pdbx_seq_one_letter_code
_entity_poly.pdbx_strand_id
1 'polypeptide(L)'
;MNKRIAHIRKILNINQQTFAERIGLTKNFVSLLETGNRVPSDRTIADICREFSINETWLRTGDGEMMKPVSRDEEIACFMGNVMSGESADFRRRLVSVLARLEPAEWELLEKMALKLAAESKKED
;
A
#
# COMPACT_ATOMS: atom_id res chain seq x y z
N MET A 1 -5.12 -18.52 11.52
CA MET A 1 -5.38 -17.90 10.20
C MET A 1 -6.78 -17.31 10.07
N ASN A 2 -7.80 -18.02 10.55
CA ASN A 2 -9.19 -17.54 10.41
C ASN A 2 -9.44 -16.16 11.03
N LYS A 3 -8.88 -15.90 12.20
CA LYS A 3 -9.03 -14.59 12.88
C LYS A 3 -8.34 -13.47 12.08
N ARG A 4 -7.24 -13.77 11.41
CA ARG A 4 -6.52 -12.79 10.61
C ARG A 4 -7.29 -12.42 9.35
N ILE A 5 -8.01 -13.37 8.74
CA ILE A 5 -8.88 -13.07 7.59
C ILE A 5 -9.98 -12.09 8.00
N ALA A 6 -10.63 -12.35 9.14
CA ALA A 6 -11.65 -11.44 9.66
C ALA A 6 -11.05 -10.06 10.00
N HIS A 7 -9.83 -10.04 10.51
CA HIS A 7 -9.13 -8.80 10.85
C HIS A 7 -8.85 -7.93 9.62
N ILE A 8 -8.40 -8.55 8.52
CA ILE A 8 -8.21 -7.85 7.24
C ILE A 8 -9.49 -7.12 6.84
N ARG A 9 -10.61 -7.83 6.86
CA ARG A 9 -11.90 -7.28 6.47
C ARG A 9 -12.29 -6.09 7.35
N LYS A 10 -12.08 -6.20 8.66
CA LYS A 10 -12.41 -5.14 9.62
C LYS A 10 -11.55 -3.91 9.42
N ILE A 11 -10.25 -4.09 9.20
CA ILE A 11 -9.32 -2.97 8.96
C ILE A 11 -9.71 -2.22 7.68
N LEU A 12 -10.11 -2.96 6.64
CA LEU A 12 -10.53 -2.37 5.36
C LEU A 12 -11.96 -1.82 5.41
N ASN A 13 -12.68 -2.08 6.50
CA ASN A 13 -14.06 -1.62 6.70
C ASN A 13 -15.00 -2.08 5.60
N ILE A 14 -14.88 -3.35 5.23
CA ILE A 14 -15.76 -3.99 4.23
C ILE A 14 -16.48 -5.18 4.88
N ASN A 15 -17.66 -5.51 4.35
CA ASN A 15 -18.42 -6.65 4.86
C ASN A 15 -17.99 -7.95 4.17
N GLN A 16 -18.53 -9.08 4.64
CA GLN A 16 -18.20 -10.40 4.09
C GLN A 16 -18.56 -10.53 2.61
N GLN A 17 -19.68 -9.93 2.20
CA GLN A 17 -20.13 -9.99 0.81
C GLN A 17 -19.15 -9.28 -0.11
N THR A 18 -18.73 -8.07 0.24
CA THR A 18 -17.76 -7.30 -0.55
C THR A 18 -16.41 -8.00 -0.61
N PHE A 19 -15.95 -8.54 0.53
CA PHE A 19 -14.70 -9.28 0.59
C PHE A 19 -14.77 -10.50 -0.36
N ALA A 20 -15.87 -11.26 -0.29
CA ALA A 20 -16.06 -12.43 -1.13
C ALA A 20 -16.07 -12.09 -2.63
N GLU A 21 -16.77 -11.03 -3.01
CA GLU A 21 -16.84 -10.58 -4.40
C GLU A 21 -15.48 -10.24 -4.97
N ARG A 22 -14.65 -9.60 -4.16
CA ARG A 22 -13.31 -9.16 -4.60
C ARG A 22 -12.35 -10.32 -4.84
N ILE A 23 -12.55 -11.46 -4.20
CA ILE A 23 -11.68 -12.64 -4.36
C ILE A 23 -12.37 -13.81 -5.06
N GLY A 24 -13.58 -13.57 -5.62
CA GLY A 24 -14.27 -14.57 -6.40
C GLY A 24 -14.88 -15.72 -5.60
N LEU A 25 -15.23 -15.46 -4.34
CA LEU A 25 -15.85 -16.44 -3.46
C LEU A 25 -17.27 -16.02 -3.07
N THR A 26 -17.98 -16.90 -2.37
CA THR A 26 -19.31 -16.59 -1.84
C THR A 26 -19.19 -16.07 -0.41
N LYS A 27 -20.18 -15.30 0.02
CA LYS A 27 -20.28 -14.82 1.40
C LYS A 27 -20.25 -15.98 2.39
N ASN A 28 -20.97 -17.08 2.08
CA ASN A 28 -21.00 -18.26 2.94
C ASN A 28 -19.61 -18.87 3.11
N PHE A 29 -18.84 -18.95 2.03
CA PHE A 29 -17.49 -19.49 2.09
C PHE A 29 -16.58 -18.62 2.94
N VAL A 30 -16.66 -17.29 2.79
CA VAL A 30 -15.92 -16.35 3.62
C VAL A 30 -16.29 -16.51 5.09
N SER A 31 -17.58 -16.65 5.39
CA SER A 31 -18.03 -16.90 6.76
C SER A 31 -17.40 -18.16 7.35
N LEU A 32 -17.34 -19.23 6.57
CA LEU A 32 -16.71 -20.49 7.00
C LEU A 32 -15.21 -20.34 7.23
N LEU A 33 -14.53 -19.53 6.41
CA LEU A 33 -13.11 -19.23 6.60
C LEU A 33 -12.88 -18.46 7.90
N GLU A 34 -13.72 -17.46 8.19
CA GLU A 34 -13.55 -16.62 9.38
C GLU A 34 -13.86 -17.36 10.68
N THR A 35 -14.77 -18.32 10.64
CA THR A 35 -15.11 -19.12 11.84
C THR A 35 -14.18 -20.31 12.04
N GLY A 36 -13.31 -20.60 11.08
CA GLY A 36 -12.40 -21.73 11.17
C GLY A 36 -12.98 -23.06 10.73
N ASN A 37 -14.22 -23.07 10.20
CA ASN A 37 -14.88 -24.28 9.72
C ASN A 37 -14.36 -24.73 8.36
N ARG A 38 -13.64 -23.86 7.67
CA ARG A 38 -12.95 -24.19 6.42
C ARG A 38 -11.55 -23.62 6.47
N VAL A 39 -10.59 -24.36 5.92
CA VAL A 39 -9.21 -23.90 5.79
C VAL A 39 -9.04 -23.36 4.36
N PRO A 40 -8.50 -22.13 4.20
CA PRO A 40 -8.30 -21.58 2.86
C PRO A 40 -7.23 -22.39 2.11
N SER A 41 -7.47 -22.61 0.81
CA SER A 41 -6.48 -23.25 -0.05
C SER A 41 -5.33 -22.26 -0.31
N ASP A 42 -4.20 -22.79 -0.80
CA ASP A 42 -3.05 -21.94 -1.17
C ASP A 42 -3.46 -20.89 -2.21
N ARG A 43 -4.34 -21.25 -3.14
CA ARG A 43 -4.86 -20.33 -4.14
C ARG A 43 -5.68 -19.21 -3.50
N THR A 44 -6.55 -19.55 -2.55
CA THR A 44 -7.36 -18.55 -1.83
C THR A 44 -6.46 -17.60 -1.05
N ILE A 45 -5.43 -18.12 -0.38
CA ILE A 45 -4.45 -17.29 0.34
C ILE A 45 -3.75 -16.33 -0.62
N ALA A 46 -3.31 -16.84 -1.78
CA ALA A 46 -2.65 -16.02 -2.79
C ALA A 46 -3.59 -14.93 -3.31
N ASP A 47 -4.87 -15.25 -3.54
CA ASP A 47 -5.86 -14.29 -4.02
C ASP A 47 -6.10 -13.17 -2.99
N ILE A 48 -6.19 -13.53 -1.71
CA ILE A 48 -6.35 -12.55 -0.63
C ILE A 48 -5.14 -11.62 -0.57
N CYS A 49 -3.93 -12.19 -0.60
CA CYS A 49 -2.70 -11.42 -0.50
C CYS A 49 -2.53 -10.47 -1.69
N ARG A 50 -2.88 -10.92 -2.89
CA ARG A 50 -2.79 -10.10 -4.10
C ARG A 50 -3.82 -8.98 -4.10
N GLU A 51 -5.08 -9.32 -3.80
CA GLU A 51 -6.18 -8.35 -3.88
C GLU A 51 -6.08 -7.25 -2.85
N PHE A 52 -5.65 -7.58 -1.63
CA PHE A 52 -5.64 -6.64 -0.52
C PHE A 52 -4.23 -6.20 -0.11
N SER A 53 -3.21 -6.58 -0.87
CA SER A 53 -1.80 -6.26 -0.59
C SER A 53 -1.38 -6.72 0.82
N ILE A 54 -1.70 -7.96 1.14
CA ILE A 54 -1.41 -8.55 2.44
C ILE A 54 -0.12 -9.37 2.36
N ASN A 55 0.67 -9.32 3.44
CA ASN A 55 1.86 -10.12 3.59
C ASN A 55 1.46 -11.59 3.87
N GLU A 56 1.84 -12.49 2.98
CA GLU A 56 1.48 -13.90 3.09
C GLU A 56 2.00 -14.54 4.38
N THR A 57 3.22 -14.23 4.78
CA THR A 57 3.80 -14.76 6.02
C THR A 57 2.95 -14.35 7.23
N TRP A 58 2.54 -13.09 7.28
CA TRP A 58 1.65 -12.63 8.35
C TRP A 58 0.32 -13.37 8.33
N LEU A 59 -0.28 -13.55 7.17
CA LEU A 59 -1.58 -14.23 7.06
C LEU A 59 -1.48 -15.69 7.52
N ARG A 60 -0.40 -16.39 7.15
CA ARG A 60 -0.21 -17.79 7.51
C ARG A 60 0.23 -18.00 8.95
N THR A 61 1.13 -17.16 9.46
CA THR A 61 1.81 -17.41 10.74
C THR A 61 1.57 -16.36 11.81
N GLY A 62 1.14 -15.18 11.42
CA GLY A 62 1.01 -14.04 12.33
C GLY A 62 2.30 -13.24 12.50
N ASP A 63 3.39 -13.68 11.88
CA ASP A 63 4.68 -12.99 11.99
C ASP A 63 4.82 -11.89 10.94
N GLY A 64 5.45 -10.78 11.32
CA GLY A 64 5.70 -9.67 10.44
C GLY A 64 4.53 -8.71 10.36
N GLU A 65 4.58 -7.83 9.38
CA GLU A 65 3.57 -6.80 9.18
C GLU A 65 2.41 -7.33 8.33
N MET A 66 1.19 -6.87 8.64
CA MET A 66 -0.01 -7.29 7.92
C MET A 66 0.03 -6.87 6.45
N MET A 67 0.40 -5.62 6.18
CA MET A 67 0.42 -5.10 4.82
C MET A 67 1.75 -5.38 4.15
N LYS A 68 1.70 -5.70 2.86
CA LYS A 68 2.89 -5.84 2.04
C LYS A 68 3.60 -4.49 1.95
N PRO A 69 4.93 -4.44 2.14
CA PRO A 69 5.65 -3.19 1.92
C PRO A 69 5.55 -2.77 0.46
N VAL A 70 5.21 -1.51 0.25
CA VAL A 70 5.11 -0.92 -1.09
C VAL A 70 6.53 -0.58 -1.54
N SER A 71 6.91 -0.95 -2.77
CA SER A 71 8.22 -0.60 -3.30
C SER A 71 8.28 0.91 -3.53
N ARG A 72 9.50 1.45 -3.58
CA ARG A 72 9.71 2.87 -3.87
C ARG A 72 9.08 3.27 -5.21
N ASP A 73 9.24 2.43 -6.22
CA ASP A 73 8.69 2.71 -7.55
C ASP A 73 7.17 2.72 -7.56
N GLU A 74 6.53 1.79 -6.83
CA GLU A 74 5.07 1.75 -6.69
C GLU A 74 4.55 2.98 -5.96
N GLU A 75 5.24 3.39 -4.91
CA GLU A 75 4.90 4.58 -4.14
C GLU A 75 4.97 5.83 -5.01
N ILE A 76 6.03 5.97 -5.79
CA ILE A 76 6.20 7.08 -6.73
C ILE A 76 5.09 7.07 -7.78
N ALA A 77 4.79 5.91 -8.36
CA ALA A 77 3.75 5.78 -9.38
C ALA A 77 2.37 6.16 -8.83
N CYS A 78 2.04 5.74 -7.61
CA CYS A 78 0.80 6.12 -6.94
C CYS A 78 0.71 7.64 -6.74
N PHE A 79 1.80 8.24 -6.26
CA PHE A 79 1.85 9.69 -6.05
C PHE A 79 1.65 10.44 -7.35
N MET A 80 2.35 10.02 -8.41
CA MET A 80 2.23 10.65 -9.72
C MET A 80 0.81 10.53 -10.28
N GLY A 81 0.17 9.37 -10.10
CA GLY A 81 -1.23 9.18 -10.50
C GLY A 81 -2.17 10.14 -9.78
N ASN A 82 -1.97 10.33 -8.48
CA ASN A 82 -2.77 11.25 -7.68
C ASN A 82 -2.57 12.71 -8.13
N VAL A 83 -1.34 13.08 -8.43
CA VAL A 83 -1.02 14.43 -8.92
C VAL A 83 -1.69 14.68 -10.27
N MET A 84 -1.61 13.70 -11.17
CA MET A 84 -2.18 13.84 -12.52
C MET A 84 -3.70 13.88 -12.53
N SER A 85 -4.36 13.26 -11.54
CA SER A 85 -5.82 13.29 -11.43
C SER A 85 -6.34 14.55 -10.74
N GLY A 86 -5.45 15.37 -10.16
CA GLY A 86 -5.83 16.60 -9.48
C GLY A 86 -6.19 17.72 -10.43
N GLU A 87 -6.72 18.80 -9.87
CA GLU A 87 -7.02 20.00 -10.64
C GLU A 87 -5.74 20.68 -11.10
N SER A 88 -5.79 21.36 -12.25
CA SER A 88 -4.63 22.01 -12.85
C SER A 88 -4.01 23.11 -11.98
N ALA A 89 -4.79 23.66 -11.05
CA ALA A 89 -4.33 24.69 -10.12
C ALA A 89 -3.66 24.12 -8.86
N ASP A 90 -3.63 22.81 -8.69
CA ASP A 90 -3.04 22.17 -7.53
C ASP A 90 -1.54 22.47 -7.46
N PHE A 91 -1.07 22.90 -6.30
CA PHE A 91 0.33 23.20 -6.06
C PHE A 91 1.23 21.98 -6.34
N ARG A 92 0.78 20.78 -5.96
CA ARG A 92 1.56 19.56 -6.20
C ARG A 92 1.83 19.36 -7.68
N ARG A 93 0.83 19.59 -8.52
CA ARG A 93 0.96 19.44 -9.96
C ARG A 93 1.93 20.46 -10.54
N ARG A 94 1.86 21.71 -10.09
CA ARG A 94 2.78 22.77 -10.52
C ARG A 94 4.21 22.47 -10.09
N LEU A 95 4.40 22.01 -8.85
CA LEU A 95 5.72 21.67 -8.34
C LEU A 95 6.35 20.53 -9.14
N VAL A 96 5.58 19.46 -9.37
CA VAL A 96 6.07 18.31 -10.15
C VAL A 96 6.42 18.74 -11.57
N SER A 97 5.64 19.64 -12.16
CA SER A 97 5.93 20.19 -13.50
C SER A 97 7.28 20.91 -13.53
N VAL A 98 7.57 21.70 -12.49
CA VAL A 98 8.87 22.36 -12.38
C VAL A 98 9.99 21.34 -12.23
N LEU A 99 9.82 20.36 -11.36
CA LEU A 99 10.81 19.30 -11.14
C LEU A 99 11.09 18.52 -12.44
N ALA A 100 10.05 18.28 -13.24
CA ALA A 100 10.18 17.55 -14.50
C ALA A 100 11.04 18.30 -15.53
N ARG A 101 11.16 19.61 -15.38
CA ARG A 101 11.93 20.45 -16.31
C ARG A 101 13.35 20.76 -15.82
N LEU A 102 13.71 20.28 -14.63
CA LEU A 102 15.06 20.50 -14.11
C LEU A 102 16.09 19.74 -14.92
N GLU A 103 17.21 20.40 -15.17
CA GLU A 103 18.36 19.78 -15.81
C GLU A 103 19.18 18.98 -14.78
N PRO A 104 20.02 18.04 -15.24
CA PRO A 104 20.83 17.23 -14.30
C PRO A 104 21.64 18.04 -13.29
N ALA A 105 22.22 19.17 -13.70
CA ALA A 105 22.98 20.03 -12.79
C ALA A 105 22.10 20.63 -11.69
N GLU A 106 20.87 20.97 -12.02
CA GLU A 106 19.90 21.49 -11.06
C GLU A 106 19.47 20.43 -10.06
N TRP A 107 19.29 19.18 -10.52
CA TRP A 107 19.02 18.05 -9.64
C TRP A 107 20.16 17.82 -8.64
N GLU A 108 21.40 17.89 -9.11
CA GLU A 108 22.59 17.75 -8.25
C GLU A 108 22.64 18.83 -7.18
N LEU A 109 22.32 20.06 -7.55
CA LEU A 109 22.28 21.19 -6.62
C LEU A 109 21.19 20.96 -5.58
N LEU A 110 20.03 20.52 -5.99
CA LEU A 110 18.91 20.23 -5.09
C LEU A 110 19.29 19.15 -4.09
N GLU A 111 19.91 18.07 -4.54
CA GLU A 111 20.39 17.00 -3.67
C GLU A 111 21.40 17.52 -2.63
N LYS A 112 22.34 18.36 -3.07
CA LYS A 112 23.34 18.96 -2.19
C LYS A 112 22.67 19.80 -1.10
N MET A 113 21.68 20.60 -1.47
CA MET A 113 20.93 21.42 -0.52
C MET A 113 20.15 20.56 0.47
N ALA A 114 19.53 19.49 0.00
CA ALA A 114 18.78 18.58 0.86
C ALA A 114 19.69 17.90 1.90
N LEU A 115 20.88 17.48 1.48
CA LEU A 115 21.86 16.87 2.37
C LEU A 115 22.35 17.85 3.43
N LYS A 116 22.57 19.10 3.06
CA LYS A 116 22.95 20.16 4.02
C LYS A 116 21.83 20.41 5.03
N LEU A 117 20.61 20.45 4.57
CA LEU A 117 19.45 20.65 5.43
C LEU A 117 19.32 19.51 6.44
N ALA A 118 19.50 18.27 6.00
CA ALA A 118 19.46 17.11 6.88
C ALA A 118 20.55 17.16 7.94
N ALA A 119 21.75 17.61 7.57
CA ALA A 119 22.87 17.77 8.51
C ALA A 119 22.57 18.84 9.57
N GLU A 120 21.96 19.96 9.17
CA GLU A 120 21.56 21.01 10.11
C GLU A 120 20.49 20.52 11.09
N SER A 121 19.50 19.76 10.61
CA SER A 121 18.48 19.17 11.46
C SER A 121 19.08 18.30 12.56
N LYS A 122 20.11 17.53 12.23
CA LYS A 122 20.79 16.65 13.21
C LYS A 122 21.55 17.44 14.27
N LYS A 123 22.09 18.62 13.91
CA LYS A 123 22.82 19.45 14.84
C LYS A 123 21.94 20.11 15.90
N GLU A 124 20.68 20.30 15.61
CA GLU A 124 19.75 20.95 16.53
C GLU A 124 19.26 20.00 17.64
N ASP A 125 19.46 18.70 17.46
CA ASP A 125 19.17 17.70 18.46
C ASP A 125 20.31 17.58 19.47
#